data_e29560ad60a3340fd5ddecb9f0a2f552
#
_entry.id   e29560ad60a3340fd5ddecb9f0a2f552
#
_cell.length_a   1.000
_cell.length_b   1.000
_cell.length_c   1.000
_cell.angle_alpha   90.00
_cell.angle_beta   90.00
_cell.angle_gamma   90.00
#
_symmetry.space_group_name_H-M   'P 1'
#
loop_
_entity.id
_entity.type
_entity.pdbx_description
1 polymer ?
#
loop_
_entity_poly.entity_id
_entity_poly.type
_entity_poly.pdbx_seq_one_letter_code
_entity_poly.pdbx_strand_id
1 'polypeptide(L)'
;MRTRAAVALAPGKPLQVMDVNLEDPREGEVLIEIKATGICHTDEFTLSGADPEGLFPAILGHEGAGVVVKCGPGVKSLKPGDHVIPLYTPECRECPSCLSQKTNLCTAIRATQGQGLMPDGTTRFSMLDGTPIFHYMGCSTFANHTVMPEIALAKVRDDAPFDKICYIGCGVTTGIGAVLNTAKVEIGAKAVVFGLGGIGLNVIQGLKMAGADMIIGVDINDDKKEWGEKFGMTHFVNPKSLPEGTSVVQAIVDMTKTPFDKIGGADYSFDCTGNVKVMRDALECTHRGWGQSIIIGVAPAGATIETRPFQLVTGRVWKGTAFGGARGRTDVPKIVDWYMDGKIEIDSMITHILPLDRINEGFDLMHEGKSIRSVVVF
;
A
#
# COMPACT_ATOMS: atom_id res chain seq x y z
N MET A 1 -6.49 26.25 -13.64
CA MET A 1 -5.06 26.42 -14.00
C MET A 1 -4.64 25.34 -14.98
N ARG A 2 -3.49 25.48 -15.66
CA ARG A 2 -2.86 24.36 -16.36
C ARG A 2 -1.88 23.64 -15.44
N THR A 3 -1.82 22.32 -15.55
CA THR A 3 -0.86 21.50 -14.83
C THR A 3 -0.34 20.39 -15.76
N ARG A 4 0.86 19.91 -15.51
CA ARG A 4 1.46 18.82 -16.27
C ARG A 4 1.17 17.50 -15.58
N ALA A 5 0.76 16.47 -16.31
CA ALA A 5 0.38 15.17 -15.76
C ALA A 5 0.75 14.03 -16.71
N ALA A 6 0.96 12.85 -16.15
CA ALA A 6 1.04 11.60 -16.89
C ALA A 6 -0.35 10.96 -16.94
N VAL A 7 -0.95 10.97 -18.12
CA VAL A 7 -2.33 10.53 -18.37
C VAL A 7 -2.34 9.12 -18.95
N ALA A 8 -3.09 8.23 -18.35
CA ALA A 8 -3.46 6.92 -18.87
C ALA A 8 -4.64 7.10 -19.82
N LEU A 9 -4.40 7.11 -21.14
CA LEU A 9 -5.44 7.33 -22.13
C LEU A 9 -6.30 6.09 -22.40
N ALA A 10 -5.71 4.91 -22.29
CA ALA A 10 -6.37 3.62 -22.53
C ALA A 10 -5.60 2.50 -21.83
N PRO A 11 -6.27 1.36 -21.52
CA PRO A 11 -5.62 0.23 -20.89
C PRO A 11 -4.51 -0.35 -21.77
N GLY A 12 -3.43 -0.80 -21.14
CA GLY A 12 -2.27 -1.43 -21.79
C GLY A 12 -1.45 -0.50 -22.66
N LYS A 13 -1.59 0.83 -22.50
CA LYS A 13 -0.80 1.84 -23.22
C LYS A 13 0.11 2.60 -22.27
N PRO A 14 1.31 3.00 -22.71
CA PRO A 14 2.17 3.87 -21.90
C PRO A 14 1.47 5.16 -21.51
N LEU A 15 1.78 5.68 -20.34
CA LEU A 15 1.33 6.99 -19.89
C LEU A 15 1.83 8.08 -20.80
N GLN A 16 0.98 9.06 -21.09
CA GLN A 16 1.36 10.24 -21.89
C GLN A 16 1.52 11.45 -20.98
N VAL A 17 2.72 12.03 -20.97
CA VAL A 17 2.98 13.26 -20.21
C VAL A 17 2.53 14.45 -21.05
N MET A 18 1.56 15.20 -20.52
CA MET A 18 0.95 16.33 -21.24
C MET A 18 0.43 17.40 -20.29
N ASP A 19 0.13 18.57 -20.85
CA ASP A 19 -0.60 19.62 -20.14
C ASP A 19 -2.09 19.30 -20.09
N VAL A 20 -2.70 19.49 -18.93
CA VAL A 20 -4.13 19.31 -18.68
C VAL A 20 -4.69 20.53 -17.94
N ASN A 21 -5.99 20.75 -18.01
CA ASN A 21 -6.67 21.73 -17.18
C ASN A 21 -6.94 21.12 -15.79
N LEU A 22 -6.77 21.92 -14.76
CA LEU A 22 -7.16 21.62 -13.40
C LEU A 22 -8.03 22.75 -12.86
N GLU A 23 -9.23 22.42 -12.41
CA GLU A 23 -10.14 23.38 -11.78
C GLU A 23 -9.65 23.78 -10.38
N ASP A 24 -10.15 24.92 -9.90
CA ASP A 24 -9.94 25.36 -8.52
C ASP A 24 -10.67 24.43 -7.52
N PRO A 25 -10.16 24.30 -6.31
CA PRO A 25 -10.81 23.50 -5.28
C PRO A 25 -12.17 24.10 -4.88
N ARG A 26 -13.19 23.26 -4.84
CA ARG A 26 -14.56 23.60 -4.39
C ARG A 26 -14.71 23.43 -2.88
N GLU A 27 -15.94 23.44 -2.38
CA GLU A 27 -16.22 23.27 -0.95
C GLU A 27 -15.64 21.95 -0.39
N GLY A 28 -14.87 22.03 0.69
CA GLY A 28 -14.23 20.89 1.34
C GLY A 28 -13.05 20.30 0.57
N GLU A 29 -12.57 20.95 -0.50
CA GLU A 29 -11.48 20.48 -1.35
C GLU A 29 -10.20 21.31 -1.16
N VAL A 30 -9.07 20.70 -1.50
CA VAL A 30 -7.74 21.28 -1.35
C VAL A 30 -6.95 21.07 -2.61
N LEU A 31 -6.34 22.14 -3.14
CA LEU A 31 -5.35 22.11 -4.22
C LEU A 31 -3.98 21.85 -3.62
N ILE A 32 -3.28 20.84 -4.14
CA ILE A 32 -1.97 20.41 -3.66
C ILE A 32 -0.97 20.48 -4.82
N GLU A 33 0.21 21.00 -4.55
CA GLU A 33 1.39 20.83 -5.39
C GLU A 33 2.11 19.54 -4.96
N ILE A 34 2.14 18.53 -5.82
CA ILE A 34 2.84 17.27 -5.57
C ILE A 34 4.35 17.50 -5.77
N LYS A 35 5.13 17.09 -4.79
CA LYS A 35 6.60 17.18 -4.81
C LYS A 35 7.26 15.87 -5.16
N ALA A 36 6.63 14.77 -4.78
CA ALA A 36 7.08 13.42 -5.11
C ALA A 36 5.90 12.44 -5.11
N THR A 37 6.01 11.38 -5.91
CA THR A 37 5.04 10.28 -5.94
C THR A 37 5.71 8.95 -6.26
N GLY A 38 5.36 7.90 -5.52
CA GLY A 38 5.81 6.53 -5.80
C GLY A 38 5.03 5.88 -6.95
N ILE A 39 5.66 4.92 -7.61
CA ILE A 39 5.03 4.05 -8.62
C ILE A 39 4.74 2.69 -7.96
N CYS A 40 3.48 2.28 -7.97
CA CYS A 40 3.00 1.08 -7.27
C CYS A 40 2.48 0.02 -8.26
N HIS A 41 2.53 -1.25 -7.85
CA HIS A 41 1.90 -2.35 -8.61
C HIS A 41 0.38 -2.17 -8.77
N THR A 42 -0.26 -1.42 -7.87
CA THR A 42 -1.69 -1.08 -7.98
C THR A 42 -1.95 -0.14 -9.17
N ASP A 43 -1.03 0.80 -9.43
CA ASP A 43 -1.11 1.65 -10.63
C ASP A 43 -0.94 0.81 -11.92
N GLU A 44 0.00 -0.14 -11.90
CA GLU A 44 0.20 -1.08 -13.02
C GLU A 44 -1.01 -2.00 -13.24
N PHE A 45 -1.60 -2.51 -12.15
CA PHE A 45 -2.79 -3.36 -12.24
C PHE A 45 -3.93 -2.64 -12.98
N THR A 46 -4.13 -1.34 -12.71
CA THR A 46 -5.11 -0.53 -13.43
C THR A 46 -4.63 -0.20 -14.84
N LEU A 47 -3.38 0.24 -15.03
CA LEU A 47 -2.81 0.61 -16.32
C LEU A 47 -2.83 -0.54 -17.33
N SER A 48 -2.57 -1.77 -16.88
CA SER A 48 -2.63 -2.98 -17.72
C SER A 48 -4.05 -3.31 -18.23
N GLY A 49 -5.09 -2.76 -17.58
CA GLY A 49 -6.48 -3.11 -17.85
C GLY A 49 -6.99 -4.33 -17.09
N ALA A 50 -6.20 -4.88 -16.17
CA ALA A 50 -6.60 -6.01 -15.33
C ALA A 50 -7.57 -5.61 -14.21
N ASP A 51 -7.62 -4.33 -13.87
CA ASP A 51 -8.52 -3.75 -12.88
C ASP A 51 -9.93 -3.57 -13.47
N PRO A 52 -10.96 -4.29 -12.98
CA PRO A 52 -12.32 -4.14 -13.49
C PRO A 52 -12.98 -2.80 -13.13
N GLU A 53 -12.43 -2.08 -12.14
CA GLU A 53 -12.86 -0.72 -11.76
C GLU A 53 -12.02 0.35 -12.48
N GLY A 54 -11.05 -0.02 -13.33
CA GLY A 54 -10.19 0.92 -14.05
C GLY A 54 -10.96 1.80 -15.03
N LEU A 55 -10.75 3.11 -14.96
CA LEU A 55 -11.39 4.12 -15.79
C LEU A 55 -10.35 4.84 -16.65
N PHE A 56 -10.72 5.19 -17.89
CA PHE A 56 -9.85 5.88 -18.85
C PHE A 56 -10.64 6.94 -19.62
N PRO A 57 -10.05 8.12 -19.95
CA PRO A 57 -8.72 8.55 -19.53
C PRO A 57 -8.66 8.89 -18.04
N ALA A 58 -7.53 8.62 -17.38
CA ALA A 58 -7.34 8.90 -15.96
C ALA A 58 -5.91 9.38 -15.67
N ILE A 59 -5.75 10.14 -14.59
CA ILE A 59 -4.44 10.42 -14.00
C ILE A 59 -4.28 9.45 -12.82
N LEU A 60 -3.34 8.52 -12.95
CA LEU A 60 -3.04 7.52 -11.93
C LEU A 60 -2.18 8.11 -10.78
N GLY A 61 -1.62 7.25 -9.94
CA GLY A 61 -0.79 7.62 -8.80
C GLY A 61 -1.59 7.86 -7.52
N HIS A 62 -1.13 7.23 -6.45
CA HIS A 62 -1.76 7.31 -5.11
C HIS A 62 -0.74 7.36 -3.96
N GLU A 63 0.56 7.33 -4.26
CA GLU A 63 1.66 7.41 -3.29
C GLU A 63 2.31 8.80 -3.33
N GLY A 64 1.54 9.86 -3.09
CA GLY A 64 2.03 11.23 -3.19
C GLY A 64 2.50 11.83 -1.87
N ALA A 65 3.31 12.87 -1.98
CA ALA A 65 3.57 13.83 -0.91
C ALA A 65 3.73 15.23 -1.52
N GLY A 66 3.22 16.25 -0.86
CA GLY A 66 3.22 17.59 -1.41
C GLY A 66 2.82 18.68 -0.43
N VAL A 67 2.58 19.88 -0.96
CA VAL A 67 2.28 21.09 -0.20
C VAL A 67 0.91 21.62 -0.60
N VAL A 68 0.12 22.01 0.39
CA VAL A 68 -1.17 22.68 0.17
C VAL A 68 -0.93 24.05 -0.46
N VAL A 69 -1.54 24.30 -1.62
CA VAL A 69 -1.47 25.57 -2.36
C VAL A 69 -2.68 26.44 -2.04
N LYS A 70 -3.88 25.85 -2.08
CA LYS A 70 -5.14 26.58 -1.91
C LYS A 70 -6.18 25.67 -1.26
N CYS A 71 -6.95 26.23 -0.34
CA CYS A 71 -8.10 25.56 0.26
C CYS A 71 -9.38 26.14 -0.32
N GLY A 72 -10.33 25.26 -0.65
CA GLY A 72 -11.70 25.63 -0.98
C GLY A 72 -12.49 26.06 0.26
N PRO A 73 -13.70 26.61 0.09
CA PRO A 73 -14.55 26.95 1.20
C PRO A 73 -14.80 25.74 2.13
N GLY A 74 -14.98 25.97 3.42
CA GLY A 74 -15.32 24.93 4.38
C GLY A 74 -14.16 24.07 4.89
N VAL A 75 -12.96 24.14 4.29
CA VAL A 75 -11.75 23.45 4.78
C VAL A 75 -11.32 24.02 6.13
N LYS A 76 -11.11 23.15 7.12
CA LYS A 76 -10.86 23.56 8.53
C LYS A 76 -9.51 23.08 9.08
N SER A 77 -9.04 21.92 8.63
CA SER A 77 -7.85 21.27 9.22
C SER A 77 -6.56 21.52 8.46
N LEU A 78 -6.64 22.18 7.32
CA LEU A 78 -5.49 22.47 6.44
C LEU A 78 -5.46 23.93 6.03
N LYS A 79 -4.26 24.43 5.73
CA LYS A 79 -4.00 25.78 5.20
C LYS A 79 -2.87 25.74 4.17
N PRO A 80 -2.78 26.74 3.28
CA PRO A 80 -1.64 26.89 2.38
C PRO A 80 -0.31 26.81 3.12
N GLY A 81 0.64 26.05 2.55
CA GLY A 81 1.95 25.76 3.14
C GLY A 81 2.01 24.50 4.00
N ASP A 82 0.90 23.90 4.37
CA ASP A 82 0.93 22.63 5.10
C ASP A 82 1.46 21.49 4.21
N HIS A 83 2.33 20.65 4.75
CA HIS A 83 2.82 19.43 4.11
C HIS A 83 1.81 18.31 4.31
N VAL A 84 1.51 17.57 3.25
CA VAL A 84 0.45 16.56 3.26
C VAL A 84 0.84 15.31 2.47
N ILE A 85 0.26 14.18 2.88
CA ILE A 85 0.26 12.91 2.15
C ILE A 85 -1.18 12.62 1.72
N PRO A 86 -1.43 12.47 0.39
CA PRO A 86 -2.68 11.94 -0.17
C PRO A 86 -3.04 10.56 0.37
N LEU A 87 -4.32 10.33 0.59
CA LEU A 87 -4.87 9.09 1.15
C LEU A 87 -5.94 8.52 0.22
N TYR A 88 -5.68 7.37 -0.37
CA TYR A 88 -6.72 6.63 -1.12
C TYR A 88 -7.77 5.99 -0.19
N THR A 89 -7.46 5.86 1.10
CA THR A 89 -8.41 5.51 2.14
C THR A 89 -8.64 6.75 3.02
N PRO A 90 -9.71 7.54 2.77
CA PRO A 90 -9.98 8.76 3.53
C PRO A 90 -10.36 8.47 4.98
N GLU A 91 -10.37 9.51 5.82
CA GLU A 91 -10.83 9.45 7.21
C GLU A 91 -11.67 10.69 7.53
N CYS A 92 -13.01 10.59 7.42
CA CYS A 92 -13.90 11.72 7.74
C CYS A 92 -14.11 11.91 9.24
N ARG A 93 -13.94 10.87 10.06
CA ARG A 93 -14.18 10.84 11.51
C ARG A 93 -15.64 10.99 11.94
N GLU A 94 -16.59 10.87 11.00
CA GLU A 94 -18.03 11.10 11.24
C GLU A 94 -18.89 9.92 10.77
N CYS A 95 -18.48 9.21 9.70
CA CYS A 95 -19.27 8.09 9.19
C CYS A 95 -19.26 6.89 10.16
N PRO A 96 -20.25 5.98 10.05
CA PRO A 96 -20.31 4.79 10.92
C PRO A 96 -19.04 3.95 10.90
N SER A 97 -18.37 3.83 9.74
CA SER A 97 -17.09 3.11 9.65
C SER A 97 -16.01 3.76 10.49
N CYS A 98 -15.82 5.07 10.38
CA CYS A 98 -14.83 5.80 11.18
C CYS A 98 -15.12 5.74 12.68
N LEU A 99 -16.40 5.83 13.07
CA LEU A 99 -16.82 5.84 14.48
C LEU A 99 -16.83 4.45 15.11
N SER A 100 -17.00 3.39 14.32
CA SER A 100 -17.17 2.01 14.81
C SER A 100 -15.94 1.42 15.47
N GLN A 101 -14.75 1.92 15.18
CA GLN A 101 -13.45 1.32 15.51
C GLN A 101 -13.25 -0.13 15.00
N LYS A 102 -14.17 -0.64 14.18
CA LYS A 102 -14.11 -2.00 13.61
C LYS A 102 -13.38 -2.05 12.28
N THR A 103 -13.32 -0.93 11.57
CA THR A 103 -12.69 -0.80 10.24
C THR A 103 -12.08 0.58 10.07
N ASN A 104 -11.08 0.65 9.18
CA ASN A 104 -10.49 1.90 8.69
C ASN A 104 -11.11 2.39 7.37
N LEU A 105 -12.04 1.62 6.79
CA LEU A 105 -12.61 1.91 5.47
C LEU A 105 -13.74 2.94 5.59
N CYS A 106 -13.36 4.21 5.50
CA CYS A 106 -14.29 5.33 5.48
C CYS A 106 -15.22 5.26 4.26
N THR A 107 -16.51 5.49 4.48
CA THR A 107 -17.52 5.41 3.42
C THR A 107 -18.01 6.77 2.91
N ALA A 108 -17.51 7.88 3.46
CA ALA A 108 -18.02 9.22 3.20
C ALA A 108 -18.04 9.63 1.72
N ILE A 109 -16.99 9.23 0.97
CA ILE A 109 -16.84 9.57 -0.46
C ILE A 109 -16.68 8.32 -1.35
N ARG A 110 -16.84 7.11 -0.82
CA ARG A 110 -16.57 5.86 -1.57
C ARG A 110 -17.42 5.73 -2.84
N ALA A 111 -18.66 6.19 -2.81
CA ALA A 111 -19.58 6.07 -3.93
C ALA A 111 -19.07 6.81 -5.19
N THR A 112 -18.50 8.00 -5.04
CA THR A 112 -17.96 8.80 -6.15
C THR A 112 -16.49 8.49 -6.42
N GLN A 113 -15.71 8.24 -5.38
CA GLN A 113 -14.28 7.88 -5.50
C GLN A 113 -14.06 6.65 -6.38
N GLY A 114 -14.88 5.60 -6.23
CA GLY A 114 -14.82 4.39 -7.06
C GLY A 114 -15.23 4.62 -8.53
N GLN A 115 -15.86 5.76 -8.82
CA GLN A 115 -16.24 6.19 -10.17
C GLN A 115 -15.24 7.20 -10.78
N GLY A 116 -14.10 7.42 -10.11
CA GLY A 116 -13.10 8.40 -10.55
C GLY A 116 -13.56 9.85 -10.44
N LEU A 117 -14.50 10.14 -9.54
CA LEU A 117 -15.14 11.45 -9.40
C LEU A 117 -14.91 12.02 -8.00
N MET A 118 -14.99 13.35 -7.91
CA MET A 118 -15.05 14.08 -6.66
C MET A 118 -16.40 13.89 -5.97
N PRO A 119 -16.57 14.27 -4.68
CA PRO A 119 -17.81 14.07 -3.92
C PRO A 119 -19.07 14.65 -4.58
N ASP A 120 -18.93 15.69 -5.40
CA ASP A 120 -20.04 16.32 -6.13
C ASP A 120 -20.42 15.61 -7.45
N GLY A 121 -19.78 14.46 -7.76
CA GLY A 121 -20.05 13.68 -8.96
C GLY A 121 -19.39 14.22 -10.23
N THR A 122 -18.44 15.15 -10.13
CA THR A 122 -17.69 15.70 -11.27
C THR A 122 -16.18 15.45 -11.12
N THR A 123 -15.40 15.68 -12.18
CA THR A 123 -13.93 15.67 -12.13
C THR A 123 -13.38 17.09 -12.03
N ARG A 124 -12.13 17.24 -11.59
CA ARG A 124 -11.41 18.52 -11.59
C ARG A 124 -10.41 18.59 -12.77
N PHE A 125 -10.14 17.45 -13.40
CA PHE A 125 -9.24 17.37 -14.53
C PHE A 125 -9.99 17.31 -15.86
N SER A 126 -9.44 17.98 -16.87
CA SER A 126 -9.85 17.82 -18.27
C SER A 126 -8.68 18.00 -19.23
N MET A 127 -8.79 17.40 -20.41
CA MET A 127 -7.92 17.70 -21.54
C MET A 127 -8.05 19.18 -21.93
N LEU A 128 -7.13 19.69 -22.75
CA LEU A 128 -7.19 21.09 -23.20
C LEU A 128 -8.41 21.39 -24.09
N ASP A 129 -8.99 20.37 -24.69
CA ASP A 129 -10.25 20.46 -25.49
C ASP A 129 -11.51 20.34 -24.61
N GLY A 130 -11.36 20.17 -23.28
CA GLY A 130 -12.46 20.03 -22.35
C GLY A 130 -12.92 18.60 -22.08
N THR A 131 -12.33 17.58 -22.70
CA THR A 131 -12.64 16.17 -22.41
C THR A 131 -12.33 15.84 -20.96
N PRO A 132 -13.28 15.32 -20.16
CA PRO A 132 -13.04 14.98 -18.76
C PRO A 132 -11.97 13.89 -18.58
N ILE A 133 -11.16 14.00 -17.54
CA ILE A 133 -10.19 13.00 -17.11
C ILE A 133 -10.58 12.54 -15.71
N PHE A 134 -10.67 11.22 -15.50
CA PHE A 134 -11.04 10.63 -14.21
C PHE A 134 -9.94 10.79 -13.18
N HIS A 135 -10.34 10.96 -11.92
CA HIS A 135 -9.45 10.81 -10.78
C HIS A 135 -9.17 9.33 -10.52
N TYR A 136 -7.97 9.02 -10.05
CA TYR A 136 -7.60 7.68 -9.64
C TYR A 136 -7.52 7.60 -8.12
N MET A 137 -8.33 6.71 -7.53
CA MET A 137 -8.40 6.49 -6.09
C MET A 137 -8.63 7.77 -5.26
N GLY A 138 -9.16 8.82 -5.91
CA GLY A 138 -9.30 10.15 -5.32
C GLY A 138 -7.98 10.91 -5.09
N CYS A 139 -6.86 10.42 -5.60
CA CYS A 139 -5.52 10.98 -5.39
C CYS A 139 -4.92 11.63 -6.64
N SER A 140 -4.76 10.88 -7.74
CA SER A 140 -4.21 11.35 -9.01
C SER A 140 -2.86 12.06 -8.86
N THR A 141 -1.90 11.39 -8.23
CA THR A 141 -0.62 12.01 -7.87
C THR A 141 0.43 12.01 -8.99
N PHE A 142 0.13 11.40 -10.17
CA PHE A 142 0.99 11.51 -11.34
C PHE A 142 0.79 12.84 -12.09
N ALA A 143 0.62 13.91 -11.34
CA ALA A 143 0.48 15.28 -11.82
C ALA A 143 1.21 16.24 -10.89
N ASN A 144 1.73 17.36 -11.46
CA ASN A 144 2.35 18.41 -10.63
C ASN A 144 1.38 19.00 -9.60
N HIS A 145 0.09 19.03 -9.91
CA HIS A 145 -0.95 19.49 -8.99
C HIS A 145 -2.16 18.58 -9.07
N THR A 146 -2.82 18.39 -7.94
CA THR A 146 -4.10 17.69 -7.84
C THR A 146 -5.05 18.40 -6.87
N VAL A 147 -6.35 18.16 -7.05
CA VAL A 147 -7.38 18.62 -6.10
C VAL A 147 -7.99 17.41 -5.42
N MET A 148 -8.06 17.44 -4.10
CA MET A 148 -8.56 16.35 -3.28
C MET A 148 -9.49 16.82 -2.18
N PRO A 149 -10.41 15.97 -1.69
CA PRO A 149 -11.18 16.25 -0.48
C PRO A 149 -10.25 16.37 0.75
N GLU A 150 -10.52 17.33 1.63
CA GLU A 150 -9.76 17.51 2.89
C GLU A 150 -9.64 16.21 3.71
N ILE A 151 -10.71 15.39 3.74
CA ILE A 151 -10.74 14.13 4.49
C ILE A 151 -9.81 13.05 3.94
N ALA A 152 -9.28 13.25 2.74
CA ALA A 152 -8.33 12.36 2.06
C ALA A 152 -6.88 12.89 2.13
N LEU A 153 -6.57 13.76 3.07
CA LEU A 153 -5.25 14.36 3.26
C LEU A 153 -4.76 14.21 4.70
N ALA A 154 -3.59 13.61 4.87
CA ALA A 154 -2.89 13.56 6.14
C ALA A 154 -1.88 14.71 6.21
N LYS A 155 -2.07 15.64 7.17
CA LYS A 155 -1.08 16.66 7.47
C LYS A 155 0.11 16.02 8.19
N VAL A 156 1.31 16.30 7.73
CA VAL A 156 2.57 15.79 8.27
C VAL A 156 3.50 16.94 8.65
N ARG A 157 4.59 16.63 9.34
CA ARG A 157 5.63 17.60 9.68
C ARG A 157 6.32 18.16 8.43
N ASP A 158 6.78 19.39 8.49
CA ASP A 158 7.31 20.14 7.34
C ASP A 158 8.80 19.88 7.04
N ASP A 159 9.51 19.21 7.94
CA ASP A 159 10.93 18.85 7.78
C ASP A 159 11.15 17.48 7.14
N ALA A 160 10.06 16.71 6.87
CA ALA A 160 10.18 15.38 6.29
C ALA A 160 10.39 15.42 4.76
N PRO A 161 11.36 14.65 4.20
CA PRO A 161 11.69 14.68 2.77
C PRO A 161 10.57 14.01 1.93
N PHE A 162 10.03 14.75 0.96
CA PHE A 162 8.89 14.32 0.15
C PHE A 162 9.15 13.03 -0.64
N ASP A 163 10.36 12.88 -1.19
CA ASP A 163 10.77 11.71 -1.98
C ASP A 163 10.87 10.41 -1.16
N LYS A 164 10.84 10.51 0.15
CA LYS A 164 10.79 9.37 1.07
C LYS A 164 9.39 9.14 1.61
N ILE A 165 8.78 10.21 2.14
CA ILE A 165 7.48 10.07 2.82
C ILE A 165 6.31 9.82 1.88
N CYS A 166 6.45 10.08 0.56
CA CYS A 166 5.41 9.73 -0.42
C CYS A 166 5.06 8.24 -0.37
N TYR A 167 6.04 7.37 -0.13
CA TYR A 167 5.82 5.93 -0.03
C TYR A 167 5.04 5.52 1.25
N ILE A 168 5.02 6.38 2.28
CA ILE A 168 4.24 6.13 3.50
C ILE A 168 2.74 6.10 3.19
N GLY A 169 2.26 6.85 2.19
CA GLY A 169 0.86 6.91 1.79
C GLY A 169 0.25 5.58 1.32
N CYS A 170 1.07 4.54 1.06
CA CYS A 170 0.60 3.23 0.63
C CYS A 170 1.41 2.08 1.26
N GLY A 171 2.55 1.71 0.66
CA GLY A 171 3.25 0.47 0.97
C GLY A 171 3.78 0.38 2.40
N VAL A 172 4.32 1.47 2.94
CA VAL A 172 4.86 1.50 4.31
C VAL A 172 3.72 1.34 5.33
N THR A 173 2.68 2.15 5.22
CA THR A 173 1.51 2.08 6.10
C THR A 173 0.79 0.73 5.99
N THR A 174 0.67 0.18 4.78
CA THR A 174 0.04 -1.12 4.56
C THR A 174 0.81 -2.24 5.27
N GLY A 175 2.13 -2.30 5.10
CA GLY A 175 2.95 -3.36 5.68
C GLY A 175 3.03 -3.28 7.21
N ILE A 176 3.42 -2.14 7.75
CA ILE A 176 3.54 -1.92 9.20
C ILE A 176 2.16 -2.03 9.88
N GLY A 177 1.14 -1.44 9.29
CA GLY A 177 -0.22 -1.47 9.81
C GLY A 177 -0.84 -2.87 9.81
N ALA A 178 -0.53 -3.71 8.82
CA ALA A 178 -0.97 -5.12 8.82
C ALA A 178 -0.52 -5.85 10.09
N VAL A 179 0.68 -5.56 10.58
CA VAL A 179 1.25 -6.12 11.80
C VAL A 179 0.63 -5.50 13.04
N LEU A 180 0.66 -4.16 13.14
CA LEU A 180 0.33 -3.45 14.38
C LEU A 180 -1.18 -3.25 14.59
N ASN A 181 -1.93 -2.98 13.52
CA ASN A 181 -3.35 -2.64 13.61
C ASN A 181 -4.24 -3.85 13.31
N THR A 182 -3.91 -4.63 12.27
CA THR A 182 -4.77 -5.73 11.79
C THR A 182 -4.50 -7.01 12.53
N ALA A 183 -3.27 -7.52 12.52
CA ALA A 183 -2.88 -8.74 13.21
C ALA A 183 -2.71 -8.54 14.71
N LYS A 184 -2.25 -7.36 15.12
CA LYS A 184 -1.89 -7.02 16.51
C LYS A 184 -0.90 -8.04 17.08
N VAL A 185 0.21 -8.18 16.37
CA VAL A 185 1.23 -9.17 16.66
C VAL A 185 1.77 -8.97 18.07
N GLU A 186 1.85 -10.05 18.84
CA GLU A 186 2.32 -10.07 20.22
C GLU A 186 3.84 -10.21 20.27
N ILE A 187 4.44 -9.70 21.36
CA ILE A 187 5.88 -9.87 21.66
C ILE A 187 6.19 -11.38 21.77
N GLY A 188 7.32 -11.80 21.18
CA GLY A 188 7.75 -13.19 21.19
C GLY A 188 7.12 -14.06 20.09
N ALA A 189 6.27 -13.49 19.24
CA ALA A 189 5.58 -14.23 18.18
C ALA A 189 6.55 -14.80 17.12
N LYS A 190 6.13 -15.91 16.50
CA LYS A 190 6.71 -16.47 15.28
C LYS A 190 5.85 -16.05 14.09
N ALA A 191 6.42 -15.35 13.14
CA ALA A 191 5.68 -14.82 12.00
C ALA A 191 6.33 -15.19 10.66
N VAL A 192 5.50 -15.33 9.62
CA VAL A 192 5.94 -15.64 8.26
C VAL A 192 5.46 -14.56 7.30
N VAL A 193 6.34 -14.13 6.40
CA VAL A 193 6.04 -13.13 5.36
C VAL A 193 6.30 -13.75 4.00
N PHE A 194 5.27 -13.90 3.20
CA PHE A 194 5.33 -14.41 1.83
C PHE A 194 5.44 -13.24 0.85
N GLY A 195 6.54 -13.20 0.10
CA GLY A 195 6.88 -12.12 -0.83
C GLY A 195 7.65 -10.99 -0.15
N LEU A 196 8.93 -10.85 -0.51
CA LEU A 196 9.87 -9.86 0.05
C LEU A 196 10.05 -8.65 -0.87
N GLY A 197 8.92 -8.17 -1.41
CA GLY A 197 8.82 -6.88 -2.10
C GLY A 197 8.64 -5.73 -1.11
N GLY A 198 8.32 -4.54 -1.64
CA GLY A 198 8.18 -3.34 -0.81
C GLY A 198 7.21 -3.48 0.36
N ILE A 199 6.05 -4.14 0.18
CA ILE A 199 5.10 -4.41 1.28
C ILE A 199 5.67 -5.42 2.27
N GLY A 200 6.22 -6.54 1.80
CA GLY A 200 6.78 -7.58 2.67
C GLY A 200 7.91 -7.08 3.55
N LEU A 201 8.81 -6.23 3.02
CA LEU A 201 9.88 -5.60 3.80
C LEU A 201 9.32 -4.70 4.90
N ASN A 202 8.22 -3.99 4.64
CA ASN A 202 7.54 -3.19 5.66
C ASN A 202 6.79 -4.04 6.69
N VAL A 203 6.26 -5.20 6.31
CA VAL A 203 5.74 -6.20 7.27
C VAL A 203 6.86 -6.69 8.18
N ILE A 204 8.04 -6.99 7.64
CA ILE A 204 9.23 -7.41 8.44
C ILE A 204 9.61 -6.32 9.44
N GLN A 205 9.67 -5.05 9.02
CA GLN A 205 9.92 -3.93 9.94
C GLN A 205 8.86 -3.85 11.04
N GLY A 206 7.58 -3.98 10.67
CA GLY A 206 6.48 -4.00 11.62
C GLY A 206 6.61 -5.13 12.64
N LEU A 207 7.00 -6.33 12.21
CA LEU A 207 7.24 -7.49 13.07
C LEU A 207 8.40 -7.27 14.04
N LYS A 208 9.50 -6.67 13.57
CA LYS A 208 10.61 -6.25 14.41
C LYS A 208 10.16 -5.23 15.45
N MET A 209 9.37 -4.22 15.06
CA MET A 209 8.81 -3.23 15.99
C MET A 209 7.86 -3.87 17.03
N ALA A 210 7.08 -4.87 16.63
CA ALA A 210 6.19 -5.60 17.54
C ALA A 210 6.92 -6.54 18.51
N GLY A 211 8.23 -6.77 18.30
CA GLY A 211 9.02 -7.68 19.14
C GLY A 211 8.81 -9.16 18.82
N ALA A 212 8.57 -9.50 17.57
CA ALA A 212 8.52 -10.91 17.13
C ALA A 212 9.90 -11.56 17.30
N ASP A 213 9.93 -12.78 17.85
CA ASP A 213 11.17 -13.53 18.09
C ASP A 213 11.69 -14.24 16.83
N MET A 214 10.76 -14.68 15.97
CA MET A 214 11.09 -15.38 14.75
C MET A 214 10.36 -14.74 13.56
N ILE A 215 11.11 -14.24 12.60
CA ILE A 215 10.58 -13.60 11.38
C ILE A 215 11.10 -14.39 10.18
N ILE A 216 10.22 -15.20 9.60
CA ILE A 216 10.53 -16.06 8.44
C ILE A 216 10.09 -15.33 7.17
N GLY A 217 11.04 -15.02 6.29
CA GLY A 217 10.74 -14.52 4.95
C GLY A 217 10.70 -15.66 3.93
N VAL A 218 9.70 -15.65 3.08
CA VAL A 218 9.53 -16.62 1.98
C VAL A 218 9.54 -15.89 0.66
N ASP A 219 10.50 -16.21 -0.21
CA ASP A 219 10.54 -15.66 -1.57
C ASP A 219 11.16 -16.69 -2.53
N ILE A 220 10.78 -16.63 -3.80
CA ILE A 220 11.31 -17.50 -4.88
C ILE A 220 12.61 -16.98 -5.48
N ASN A 221 13.04 -15.79 -5.10
CA ASN A 221 14.27 -15.13 -5.52
C ASN A 221 15.23 -15.00 -4.33
N ASP A 222 16.39 -15.67 -4.40
CA ASP A 222 17.39 -15.66 -3.34
C ASP A 222 18.01 -14.27 -3.10
N ASP A 223 18.02 -13.37 -4.09
CA ASP A 223 18.53 -12.00 -3.94
C ASP A 223 17.70 -11.19 -2.91
N LYS A 224 16.48 -11.63 -2.60
CA LYS A 224 15.64 -11.01 -1.58
C LYS A 224 16.07 -11.31 -0.16
N LYS A 225 16.90 -12.30 0.06
CA LYS A 225 17.40 -12.70 1.37
C LYS A 225 18.10 -11.54 2.10
N GLU A 226 19.09 -10.93 1.44
CA GLU A 226 19.85 -9.81 2.02
C GLU A 226 18.94 -8.63 2.38
N TRP A 227 17.96 -8.34 1.51
CA TRP A 227 16.96 -7.32 1.82
C TRP A 227 16.15 -7.66 3.07
N GLY A 228 15.63 -8.88 3.15
CA GLY A 228 14.89 -9.32 4.34
C GLY A 228 15.70 -9.21 5.62
N GLU A 229 16.95 -9.68 5.61
CA GLU A 229 17.87 -9.62 6.75
C GLU A 229 18.15 -8.19 7.20
N LYS A 230 18.36 -7.26 6.25
CA LYS A 230 18.55 -5.84 6.52
C LYS A 230 17.38 -5.25 7.31
N PHE A 231 16.14 -5.66 7.00
CA PHE A 231 14.93 -5.16 7.64
C PHE A 231 14.55 -5.91 8.93
N GLY A 232 15.23 -7.01 9.25
CA GLY A 232 15.04 -7.73 10.51
C GLY A 232 14.53 -9.16 10.39
N MET A 233 14.48 -9.73 9.17
CA MET A 233 14.21 -11.14 8.97
C MET A 233 15.25 -12.02 9.67
N THR A 234 14.79 -13.07 10.34
CA THR A 234 15.68 -14.00 11.07
C THR A 234 15.95 -15.30 10.30
N HIS A 235 15.01 -15.72 9.45
CA HIS A 235 15.09 -16.96 8.66
C HIS A 235 14.58 -16.71 7.25
N PHE A 236 15.20 -17.35 6.27
CA PHE A 236 14.79 -17.27 4.87
C PHE A 236 14.44 -18.66 4.32
N VAL A 237 13.34 -18.75 3.58
CA VAL A 237 12.91 -19.97 2.88
C VAL A 237 12.67 -19.64 1.40
N ASN A 238 13.42 -20.30 0.52
CA ASN A 238 13.10 -20.31 -0.91
C ASN A 238 12.37 -21.61 -1.24
N PRO A 239 11.08 -21.57 -1.62
CA PRO A 239 10.31 -22.77 -1.95
C PRO A 239 10.92 -23.62 -3.07
N LYS A 240 11.68 -23.01 -4.00
CA LYS A 240 12.36 -23.70 -5.10
C LYS A 240 13.60 -24.49 -4.67
N SER A 241 14.15 -24.17 -3.50
CA SER A 241 15.35 -24.80 -2.95
C SER A 241 15.07 -25.84 -1.88
N LEU A 242 13.80 -26.13 -1.60
CA LEU A 242 13.42 -27.16 -0.64
C LEU A 242 13.69 -28.56 -1.18
N PRO A 243 14.00 -29.53 -0.29
CA PRO A 243 14.14 -30.93 -0.68
C PRO A 243 12.89 -31.47 -1.43
N GLU A 244 13.11 -32.37 -2.36
CA GLU A 244 12.02 -32.99 -3.11
C GLU A 244 10.95 -33.59 -2.15
N GLY A 245 9.68 -33.31 -2.42
CA GLY A 245 8.56 -33.76 -1.60
C GLY A 245 8.28 -32.90 -0.35
N THR A 246 9.10 -31.90 -0.06
CA THR A 246 8.87 -30.98 1.08
C THR A 246 8.13 -29.73 0.61
N SER A 247 6.92 -29.50 1.12
CA SER A 247 6.19 -28.26 0.86
C SER A 247 6.71 -27.11 1.74
N VAL A 248 6.49 -25.86 1.29
CA VAL A 248 6.80 -24.67 2.10
C VAL A 248 6.04 -24.68 3.42
N VAL A 249 4.81 -25.18 3.44
CA VAL A 249 3.99 -25.35 4.65
C VAL A 249 4.70 -26.28 5.64
N GLN A 250 5.16 -27.46 5.17
CA GLN A 250 5.85 -28.43 6.02
C GLN A 250 7.17 -27.86 6.57
N ALA A 251 7.95 -27.19 5.72
CA ALA A 251 9.22 -26.57 6.14
C ALA A 251 9.00 -25.54 7.28
N ILE A 252 8.01 -24.65 7.13
CA ILE A 252 7.68 -23.65 8.14
C ILE A 252 7.17 -24.32 9.44
N VAL A 253 6.28 -25.29 9.32
CA VAL A 253 5.76 -26.03 10.48
C VAL A 253 6.91 -26.70 11.25
N ASP A 254 7.87 -27.31 10.54
CA ASP A 254 9.02 -27.98 11.19
C ASP A 254 9.96 -26.98 11.86
N MET A 255 10.22 -25.82 11.22
CA MET A 255 11.06 -24.75 11.78
C MET A 255 10.49 -24.13 13.07
N THR A 256 9.16 -24.14 13.20
CA THR A 256 8.46 -23.50 14.33
C THR A 256 8.19 -24.42 15.50
N LYS A 257 8.46 -25.74 15.37
CA LYS A 257 8.37 -26.70 16.47
C LYS A 257 9.32 -26.37 17.61
N THR A 258 8.91 -26.72 18.83
CA THR A 258 9.73 -26.58 20.03
C THR A 258 9.69 -27.88 20.85
N PRO A 259 10.55 -28.06 21.86
CA PRO A 259 10.43 -29.19 22.77
C PRO A 259 9.06 -29.34 23.47
N PHE A 260 8.35 -28.22 23.62
CA PHE A 260 7.04 -28.15 24.30
C PHE A 260 5.88 -28.14 23.30
N ASP A 261 6.09 -27.60 22.09
CA ASP A 261 5.10 -27.61 21.00
C ASP A 261 5.61 -28.49 19.84
N LYS A 262 5.07 -29.71 19.77
CA LYS A 262 5.41 -30.70 18.73
C LYS A 262 4.58 -30.52 17.44
N ILE A 263 3.52 -29.70 17.48
CA ILE A 263 2.66 -29.43 16.34
C ILE A 263 3.34 -28.45 15.41
N GLY A 264 3.86 -27.36 15.95
CA GLY A 264 4.45 -26.25 15.18
C GLY A 264 3.41 -25.44 14.43
N GLY A 265 3.90 -24.54 13.59
CA GLY A 265 3.13 -23.54 12.86
C GLY A 265 3.39 -22.15 13.41
N ALA A 266 3.37 -21.16 12.53
CA ALA A 266 3.59 -19.77 12.91
C ALA A 266 2.36 -19.18 13.62
N ASP A 267 2.56 -18.23 14.53
CA ASP A 267 1.45 -17.51 15.17
C ASP A 267 0.75 -16.61 14.17
N TYR A 268 1.52 -15.99 13.24
CA TYR A 268 1.02 -15.10 12.22
C TYR A 268 1.66 -15.39 10.86
N SER A 269 0.89 -15.22 9.80
CA SER A 269 1.43 -15.19 8.43
C SER A 269 0.86 -14.01 7.66
N PHE A 270 1.64 -13.50 6.69
CA PHE A 270 1.27 -12.36 5.87
C PHE A 270 1.50 -12.70 4.40
N ASP A 271 0.43 -12.64 3.58
CA ASP A 271 0.58 -12.74 2.13
C ASP A 271 0.78 -11.34 1.54
N CYS A 272 1.95 -11.14 0.91
CA CYS A 272 2.29 -9.92 0.19
C CYS A 272 2.45 -10.16 -1.32
N THR A 273 1.99 -11.33 -1.83
CA THR A 273 2.19 -11.75 -3.21
C THR A 273 0.97 -11.56 -4.11
N GLY A 274 -0.24 -11.61 -3.56
CA GLY A 274 -1.47 -11.65 -4.33
C GLY A 274 -1.77 -12.98 -5.04
N ASN A 275 -0.96 -14.03 -4.77
CA ASN A 275 -1.17 -15.35 -5.36
C ASN A 275 -2.08 -16.21 -4.48
N VAL A 276 -3.22 -16.64 -5.01
CA VAL A 276 -4.22 -17.42 -4.25
C VAL A 276 -3.71 -18.73 -3.68
N LYS A 277 -2.72 -19.37 -4.33
CA LYS A 277 -2.09 -20.60 -3.80
C LYS A 277 -1.18 -20.27 -2.62
N VAL A 278 -0.43 -19.16 -2.71
CA VAL A 278 0.41 -18.68 -1.60
C VAL A 278 -0.47 -18.24 -0.42
N MET A 279 -1.61 -17.61 -0.66
CA MET A 279 -2.57 -17.27 0.40
C MET A 279 -3.02 -18.50 1.18
N ARG A 280 -3.25 -19.63 0.48
CA ARG A 280 -3.58 -20.91 1.11
C ARG A 280 -2.40 -21.44 1.94
N ASP A 281 -1.20 -21.47 1.38
CA ASP A 281 0.00 -21.94 2.07
C ASP A 281 0.27 -21.06 3.32
N ALA A 282 0.04 -19.74 3.21
CA ALA A 282 0.14 -18.80 4.31
C ALA A 282 -0.83 -19.13 5.46
N LEU A 283 -2.07 -19.54 5.16
CA LEU A 283 -2.99 -20.01 6.18
C LEU A 283 -2.53 -21.34 6.78
N GLU A 284 -2.21 -22.32 5.93
CA GLU A 284 -1.97 -23.71 6.36
C GLU A 284 -0.65 -23.86 7.14
N CYS A 285 0.33 -22.95 6.97
CA CYS A 285 1.57 -22.94 7.74
C CYS A 285 1.43 -22.32 9.14
N THR A 286 0.29 -21.69 9.47
CA THR A 286 0.06 -21.16 10.79
C THR A 286 -0.32 -22.24 11.80
N HIS A 287 -0.16 -21.96 13.09
CA HIS A 287 -0.50 -22.89 14.17
C HIS A 287 -1.99 -23.24 14.16
N ARG A 288 -2.30 -24.55 14.27
CA ARG A 288 -3.69 -25.01 14.10
C ARG A 288 -4.64 -24.52 15.20
N GLY A 289 -4.14 -24.13 16.35
CA GLY A 289 -5.00 -23.75 17.50
C GLY A 289 -5.38 -22.29 17.53
N TRP A 290 -4.48 -21.37 16.99
CA TRP A 290 -4.67 -19.93 17.12
C TRP A 290 -4.07 -19.10 15.97
N GLY A 291 -3.42 -19.75 15.00
CA GLY A 291 -2.68 -19.02 13.95
C GLY A 291 -3.57 -18.09 13.13
N GLN A 292 -3.07 -16.92 12.82
CA GLN A 292 -3.74 -15.92 11.99
C GLN A 292 -2.98 -15.69 10.69
N SER A 293 -3.70 -15.75 9.56
CA SER A 293 -3.15 -15.44 8.24
C SER A 293 -3.79 -14.16 7.71
N ILE A 294 -2.94 -13.20 7.36
CA ILE A 294 -3.35 -11.87 6.88
C ILE A 294 -3.11 -11.76 5.39
N ILE A 295 -4.16 -11.56 4.61
CA ILE A 295 -4.10 -11.31 3.17
C ILE A 295 -3.91 -9.81 2.95
N ILE A 296 -2.83 -9.44 2.26
CA ILE A 296 -2.48 -8.07 1.88
C ILE A 296 -2.42 -7.95 0.35
N GLY A 297 -1.85 -8.96 -0.31
CA GLY A 297 -1.68 -8.97 -1.76
C GLY A 297 -3.01 -8.94 -2.51
N VAL A 298 -3.05 -8.19 -3.62
CA VAL A 298 -4.23 -8.10 -4.49
C VAL A 298 -4.18 -9.21 -5.52
N ALA A 299 -5.18 -10.09 -5.49
CA ALA A 299 -5.35 -11.15 -6.48
C ALA A 299 -6.09 -10.63 -7.74
N PRO A 300 -5.93 -11.30 -8.91
CA PRO A 300 -6.69 -10.95 -10.10
C PRO A 300 -8.20 -11.01 -9.87
N ALA A 301 -8.96 -10.17 -10.59
CA ALA A 301 -10.41 -10.15 -10.49
C ALA A 301 -11.01 -11.52 -10.80
N GLY A 302 -11.98 -11.94 -10.00
CA GLY A 302 -12.63 -13.25 -10.12
C GLY A 302 -11.84 -14.43 -9.55
N ALA A 303 -10.60 -14.23 -9.10
CA ALA A 303 -9.85 -15.26 -8.39
C ALA A 303 -10.50 -15.57 -7.03
N THR A 304 -10.51 -16.85 -6.66
CA THR A 304 -11.04 -17.34 -5.38
C THR A 304 -9.96 -17.99 -4.57
N ILE A 305 -10.06 -17.89 -3.25
CA ILE A 305 -9.23 -18.63 -2.31
C ILE A 305 -10.02 -19.82 -1.77
N GLU A 306 -9.34 -20.94 -1.53
CA GLU A 306 -9.97 -22.15 -1.01
C GLU A 306 -9.08 -22.86 0.00
N THR A 307 -9.69 -23.42 1.02
CA THR A 307 -9.03 -24.31 1.98
C THR A 307 -10.03 -25.33 2.54
N ARG A 308 -9.53 -26.38 3.17
CA ARG A 308 -10.41 -27.33 3.84
C ARG A 308 -11.08 -26.67 5.04
N PRO A 309 -12.41 -26.76 5.23
CA PRO A 309 -13.11 -26.11 6.34
C PRO A 309 -12.53 -26.44 7.72
N PHE A 310 -11.96 -27.65 7.87
CA PHE A 310 -11.35 -28.09 9.13
C PHE A 310 -10.12 -27.26 9.55
N GLN A 311 -9.47 -26.57 8.62
CA GLN A 311 -8.40 -25.63 8.94
C GLN A 311 -8.91 -24.48 9.81
N LEU A 312 -10.13 -24.01 9.54
CA LEU A 312 -10.76 -22.91 10.30
C LEU A 312 -11.44 -23.44 11.57
N VAL A 313 -12.10 -24.61 11.51
CA VAL A 313 -12.74 -25.24 12.67
C VAL A 313 -11.75 -25.46 13.81
N THR A 314 -10.49 -25.75 13.51
CA THR A 314 -9.46 -25.99 14.52
C THR A 314 -8.86 -24.72 15.14
N GLY A 315 -9.27 -23.53 14.69
CA GLY A 315 -8.89 -22.27 15.33
C GLY A 315 -8.09 -21.30 14.47
N ARG A 316 -7.67 -21.68 13.25
CA ARG A 316 -7.00 -20.74 12.35
C ARG A 316 -7.95 -19.63 11.95
N VAL A 317 -7.41 -18.44 11.74
CA VAL A 317 -8.16 -17.27 11.26
C VAL A 317 -7.58 -16.82 9.93
N TRP A 318 -8.45 -16.67 8.92
CA TRP A 318 -8.11 -16.02 7.66
C TRP A 318 -8.72 -14.64 7.63
N LYS A 319 -7.90 -13.59 7.46
CA LYS A 319 -8.31 -12.20 7.58
C LYS A 319 -7.63 -11.35 6.52
N GLY A 320 -8.36 -10.44 5.91
CA GLY A 320 -7.80 -9.42 5.02
C GLY A 320 -7.46 -8.13 5.74
N THR A 321 -6.65 -7.30 5.08
CA THR A 321 -6.38 -5.93 5.49
C THR A 321 -6.29 -5.02 4.28
N ALA A 322 -6.91 -3.84 4.36
CA ALA A 322 -6.73 -2.76 3.41
C ALA A 322 -5.99 -1.62 4.11
N PHE A 323 -4.96 -1.08 3.46
CA PHE A 323 -4.14 0.01 4.03
C PHE A 323 -3.59 -0.32 5.44
N GLY A 324 -3.30 -1.60 5.70
CA GLY A 324 -2.83 -2.06 7.00
C GLY A 324 -3.78 -1.82 8.17
N GLY A 325 -5.07 -1.64 7.92
CA GLY A 325 -6.04 -1.27 8.96
C GLY A 325 -5.82 0.14 9.53
N ALA A 326 -4.98 0.95 8.89
CA ALA A 326 -4.62 2.28 9.37
C ALA A 326 -5.73 3.31 9.09
N ARG A 327 -5.90 4.24 10.01
CA ARG A 327 -6.70 5.45 9.86
C ARG A 327 -5.80 6.54 9.31
N GLY A 328 -5.96 6.87 8.03
CA GLY A 328 -4.97 7.64 7.28
C GLY A 328 -4.57 8.96 7.93
N ARG A 329 -5.54 9.81 8.29
CA ARG A 329 -5.26 11.12 8.92
C ARG A 329 -4.72 11.02 10.35
N THR A 330 -4.90 9.85 10.99
CA THR A 330 -4.46 9.60 12.37
C THR A 330 -3.12 8.88 12.42
N ASP A 331 -2.90 7.87 11.59
CA ASP A 331 -1.76 6.96 11.72
C ASP A 331 -0.61 7.33 10.76
N VAL A 332 -0.89 7.87 9.56
CA VAL A 332 0.17 8.26 8.62
C VAL A 332 1.13 9.30 9.22
N PRO A 333 0.67 10.36 9.91
CA PRO A 333 1.59 11.29 10.57
C PRO A 333 2.51 10.63 11.59
N LYS A 334 1.99 9.66 12.37
CA LYS A 334 2.81 8.90 13.33
C LYS A 334 3.89 8.06 12.64
N ILE A 335 3.56 7.45 11.49
CA ILE A 335 4.52 6.67 10.73
C ILE A 335 5.61 7.59 10.14
N VAL A 336 5.25 8.80 9.71
CA VAL A 336 6.23 9.82 9.32
C VAL A 336 7.14 10.17 10.49
N ASP A 337 6.60 10.35 11.71
CA ASP A 337 7.41 10.59 12.90
C ASP A 337 8.34 9.41 13.20
N TRP A 338 7.87 8.16 13.06
CA TRP A 338 8.72 6.97 13.25
C TRP A 338 9.88 6.93 12.25
N TYR A 339 9.63 7.32 11.00
CA TYR A 339 10.70 7.44 10.00
C TYR A 339 11.70 8.53 10.39
N MET A 340 11.23 9.72 10.74
CA MET A 340 12.09 10.84 11.13
C MET A 340 12.87 10.58 12.43
N ASP A 341 12.33 9.75 13.33
CA ASP A 341 13.00 9.27 14.56
C ASP A 341 13.96 8.10 14.31
N GLY A 342 14.09 7.61 13.07
CA GLY A 342 14.94 6.46 12.73
C GLY A 342 14.43 5.11 13.24
N LYS A 343 13.14 5.01 13.59
CA LYS A 343 12.52 3.75 14.04
C LYS A 343 12.19 2.80 12.90
N ILE A 344 12.00 3.35 11.70
CA ILE A 344 11.78 2.61 10.46
C ILE A 344 12.71 3.11 9.37
N GLU A 345 13.02 2.23 8.43
CA GLU A 345 13.92 2.46 7.30
C GLU A 345 13.10 2.56 6.02
N ILE A 346 13.25 3.64 5.26
CA ILE A 346 12.60 3.84 3.97
C ILE A 346 13.60 4.15 2.87
N ASP A 347 14.70 4.84 3.20
CA ASP A 347 15.64 5.40 2.23
C ASP A 347 16.16 4.37 1.23
N SER A 348 16.57 3.21 1.71
CA SER A 348 17.09 2.17 0.84
C SER A 348 16.04 1.50 -0.03
N MET A 349 14.76 1.58 0.33
CA MET A 349 13.68 1.06 -0.51
C MET A 349 13.45 1.91 -1.75
N ILE A 350 13.80 3.20 -1.71
CA ILE A 350 13.72 4.11 -2.86
C ILE A 350 14.95 3.87 -3.74
N THR A 351 14.82 2.92 -4.65
CA THR A 351 15.94 2.48 -5.50
C THR A 351 16.17 3.34 -6.73
N HIS A 352 15.13 4.05 -7.19
CA HIS A 352 15.19 4.91 -8.37
C HIS A 352 14.41 6.20 -8.16
N ILE A 353 14.98 7.32 -8.58
CA ILE A 353 14.34 8.64 -8.60
C ILE A 353 14.34 9.13 -10.04
N LEU A 354 13.17 9.48 -10.55
CA LEU A 354 12.93 9.82 -11.95
C LEU A 354 12.16 11.16 -12.05
N PRO A 355 12.37 11.97 -13.10
CA PRO A 355 11.45 13.06 -13.42
C PRO A 355 10.15 12.52 -14.05
N LEU A 356 9.08 13.32 -14.05
CA LEU A 356 7.78 12.92 -14.60
C LEU A 356 7.88 12.42 -16.06
N ASP A 357 8.74 13.02 -16.89
CA ASP A 357 8.93 12.63 -18.29
C ASP A 357 9.45 11.20 -18.48
N ARG A 358 10.02 10.63 -17.44
CA ARG A 358 10.56 9.26 -17.43
C ARG A 358 9.70 8.28 -16.62
N ILE A 359 8.44 8.64 -16.32
CA ILE A 359 7.56 7.81 -15.48
C ILE A 359 7.40 6.39 -16.03
N ASN A 360 7.30 6.20 -17.35
CA ASN A 360 7.18 4.88 -17.97
C ASN A 360 8.39 3.98 -17.71
N GLU A 361 9.59 4.55 -17.62
CA GLU A 361 10.79 3.80 -17.22
C GLU A 361 10.66 3.22 -15.80
N GLY A 362 9.96 3.91 -14.91
CA GLY A 362 9.69 3.40 -13.56
C GLY A 362 8.81 2.14 -13.57
N PHE A 363 7.85 2.05 -14.50
CA PHE A 363 7.06 0.84 -14.73
C PHE A 363 7.91 -0.28 -15.34
N ASP A 364 8.78 0.04 -16.31
CA ASP A 364 9.70 -0.94 -16.90
C ASP A 364 10.63 -1.55 -15.84
N LEU A 365 11.24 -0.72 -14.99
CA LEU A 365 12.07 -1.17 -13.86
C LEU A 365 11.33 -2.07 -12.88
N MET A 366 10.05 -1.81 -12.66
CA MET A 366 9.19 -2.64 -11.82
C MET A 366 8.90 -4.00 -12.46
N HIS A 367 8.57 -4.04 -13.77
CA HIS A 367 8.36 -5.28 -14.53
C HIS A 367 9.61 -6.15 -14.58
N GLU A 368 10.79 -5.54 -14.70
CA GLU A 368 12.08 -6.22 -14.70
C GLU A 368 12.54 -6.68 -13.30
N GLY A 369 11.79 -6.34 -12.25
CA GLY A 369 12.15 -6.65 -10.87
C GLY A 369 13.38 -5.91 -10.34
N LYS A 370 13.81 -4.86 -11.02
CA LYS A 370 15.00 -4.06 -10.69
C LYS A 370 14.72 -2.95 -9.67
N SER A 371 13.46 -2.63 -9.41
CA SER A 371 13.05 -1.61 -8.45
C SER A 371 12.33 -2.24 -7.26
N ILE A 372 12.65 -1.80 -6.05
CA ILE A 372 11.78 -2.01 -4.88
C ILE A 372 10.71 -0.92 -4.87
N ARG A 373 11.14 0.34 -5.01
CA ARG A 373 10.26 1.49 -5.24
C ARG A 373 10.96 2.50 -6.14
N SER A 374 10.29 2.88 -7.23
CA SER A 374 10.63 4.04 -8.06
C SER A 374 9.80 5.23 -7.61
N VAL A 375 10.42 6.40 -7.50
CA VAL A 375 9.77 7.66 -7.10
C VAL A 375 9.95 8.68 -8.22
N VAL A 376 8.86 9.33 -8.60
CA VAL A 376 8.85 10.48 -9.50
C VAL A 376 8.93 11.74 -8.66
N VAL A 377 9.84 12.66 -9.01
CA VAL A 377 9.96 14.01 -8.43
C VAL A 377 9.57 15.08 -9.43
N PHE A 378 8.98 16.19 -8.94
CA PHE A 378 8.44 17.26 -9.76
C PHE A 378 9.24 18.56 -9.61
#